data_9a616a378fb115849a13bbe5aae31319
#
_entry.id   9a616a378fb115849a13bbe5aae31319
#
_cell.length_a   1.000
_cell.length_b   1.000
_cell.length_c   1.000
_cell.angle_alpha   90.00
_cell.angle_beta   90.00
_cell.angle_gamma   90.00
#
_symmetry.space_group_name_H-M   'P 1'
#
loop_
_entity.id
_entity.type
_entity.pdbx_description
1 polymer ?
#
loop_
_entity_poly.entity_id
_entity_poly.type
_entity_poly.pdbx_seq_one_letter_code
_entity_poly.pdbx_strand_id
1 'polypeptide(L)'
;MYIEDTANVRKWALGYGLTFADTYQDAPFHDPNWQLVRVHGSKKAFLWTYEKDGYIHLNVKVDPQWRDYWRGAFASVIPGYHQNKEHWNTIILDGTIPDETIKCMIAESYDLVSDSPTKRIYEAVKKIPQGKVATYGQVAALAGNPGMCRAVGNALHKNPDPEHVPCYRVVNSKGELSGEFAFGGAGQQAKLLQADGIEVNNGRVDLQKYGIVVEGDKITE
;
A
#
# COMPACT_ATOMS: atom_id res chain seq x y z
N MET A 1 -24.65 20.92 -11.50
CA MET A 1 -24.78 20.81 -10.03
C MET A 1 -23.55 21.36 -9.28
N TYR A 2 -22.41 21.54 -9.94
CA TYR A 2 -21.13 21.88 -9.31
C TYR A 2 -20.79 23.37 -9.20
N ILE A 3 -21.60 24.26 -9.75
CA ILE A 3 -21.23 25.68 -9.88
C ILE A 3 -21.64 26.54 -8.66
N GLU A 4 -22.46 26.03 -7.73
CA GLU A 4 -23.01 26.87 -6.65
C GLU A 4 -22.43 26.63 -5.25
N ASP A 5 -21.65 25.56 -5.00
CA ASP A 5 -21.09 25.29 -3.68
C ASP A 5 -19.76 24.50 -3.76
N THR A 6 -18.66 25.21 -4.00
CA THR A 6 -17.31 24.63 -4.03
C THR A 6 -16.93 23.90 -2.74
N ALA A 7 -17.48 24.33 -1.60
CA ALA A 7 -17.22 23.69 -0.30
C ALA A 7 -17.82 22.26 -0.25
N ASN A 8 -19.04 22.08 -0.74
CA ASN A 8 -19.68 20.77 -0.80
C ASN A 8 -19.00 19.85 -1.82
N VAL A 9 -18.58 20.38 -2.96
CA VAL A 9 -17.83 19.64 -3.99
C VAL A 9 -16.49 19.16 -3.41
N ARG A 10 -15.75 20.01 -2.70
CA ARG A 10 -14.52 19.65 -2.02
C ARG A 10 -14.75 18.57 -0.96
N LYS A 11 -15.76 18.76 -0.12
CA LYS A 11 -16.14 17.79 0.93
C LYS A 11 -16.46 16.41 0.34
N TRP A 12 -17.19 16.38 -0.78
CA TRP A 12 -17.49 15.15 -1.50
C TRP A 12 -16.21 14.43 -1.96
N ALA A 13 -15.29 15.14 -2.62
CA ALA A 13 -14.06 14.55 -3.13
C ALA A 13 -13.14 14.04 -2.01
N LEU A 14 -12.94 14.85 -0.96
CA LEU A 14 -12.16 14.45 0.21
C LEU A 14 -12.84 13.29 0.95
N GLY A 15 -14.16 13.35 1.13
CA GLY A 15 -14.95 12.29 1.75
C GLY A 15 -14.81 10.97 1.03
N TYR A 16 -14.85 10.96 -0.31
CA TYR A 16 -14.59 9.75 -1.07
C TYR A 16 -13.16 9.23 -0.87
N GLY A 17 -12.16 10.12 -0.91
CA GLY A 17 -10.78 9.73 -0.62
C GLY A 17 -10.59 9.11 0.78
N LEU A 18 -11.39 9.53 1.76
CA LEU A 18 -11.36 9.00 3.12
C LEU A 18 -12.10 7.66 3.29
N THR A 19 -12.80 7.16 2.27
CA THR A 19 -13.40 5.81 2.31
C THR A 19 -12.39 4.69 2.09
N PHE A 20 -11.21 5.01 1.54
CA PHE A 20 -10.15 4.01 1.33
C PHE A 20 -9.47 3.64 2.65
N ALA A 21 -8.96 2.41 2.71
CA ALA A 21 -8.30 1.90 3.91
C ALA A 21 -7.05 2.71 4.28
N ASP A 22 -6.85 2.91 5.58
CA ASP A 22 -5.64 3.51 6.15
C ASP A 22 -5.34 4.93 5.64
N THR A 23 -6.39 5.74 5.43
CA THR A 23 -6.27 7.12 4.93
C THR A 23 -6.58 8.18 5.98
N TYR A 24 -6.01 9.37 5.81
CA TYR A 24 -6.28 10.52 6.63
C TYR A 24 -6.21 11.82 5.84
N GLN A 25 -6.97 12.81 6.28
CA GLN A 25 -6.92 14.17 5.73
C GLN A 25 -5.75 14.95 6.33
N ASP A 26 -5.09 15.77 5.52
CA ASP A 26 -3.97 16.62 5.90
C ASP A 26 -4.09 18.00 5.24
N ALA A 27 -3.62 19.03 5.92
CA ALA A 27 -3.53 20.39 5.41
C ALA A 27 -2.13 20.97 5.77
N PRO A 28 -1.06 20.48 5.11
CA PRO A 28 0.33 20.74 5.53
C PRO A 28 0.83 22.15 5.19
N PHE A 29 0.04 22.97 4.48
CA PHE A 29 0.44 24.30 4.03
C PHE A 29 -0.24 25.40 4.84
N HIS A 30 0.40 26.57 4.90
CA HIS A 30 -0.21 27.77 5.50
C HIS A 30 -1.44 28.27 4.73
N ASP A 31 -1.51 27.96 3.42
CA ASP A 31 -2.67 28.26 2.59
C ASP A 31 -3.75 27.18 2.81
N PRO A 32 -4.89 27.51 3.46
CA PRO A 32 -5.97 26.59 3.75
C PRO A 32 -6.70 26.09 2.49
N ASN A 33 -6.43 26.72 1.35
CA ASN A 33 -6.96 26.28 0.07
C ASN A 33 -6.47 24.87 -0.33
N TRP A 34 -5.28 24.47 0.15
CA TRP A 34 -4.72 23.16 -0.16
C TRP A 34 -5.07 22.13 0.92
N GLN A 35 -5.86 21.13 0.54
CA GLN A 35 -6.21 20.01 1.41
C GLN A 35 -5.92 18.69 0.68
N LEU A 36 -5.48 17.69 1.42
CA LEU A 36 -5.02 16.42 0.85
C LEU A 36 -5.60 15.23 1.57
N VAL A 37 -5.60 14.08 0.89
CA VAL A 37 -5.78 12.76 1.52
C VAL A 37 -4.51 11.95 1.31
N ARG A 38 -4.01 11.38 2.41
CA ARG A 38 -2.79 10.59 2.48
C ARG A 38 -3.07 9.17 2.96
N VAL A 39 -2.14 8.26 2.68
CA VAL A 39 -2.10 6.92 3.27
C VAL A 39 -1.15 6.93 4.47
N HIS A 40 -1.60 6.45 5.65
CA HIS A 40 -0.82 6.47 6.90
C HIS A 40 0.55 5.78 6.76
N GLY A 41 0.58 4.56 6.24
CA GLY A 41 1.81 3.78 6.18
C GLY A 41 2.89 4.40 5.29
N SER A 42 2.52 4.90 4.11
CA SER A 42 3.46 5.53 3.16
C SER A 42 3.64 7.02 3.37
N LYS A 43 2.71 7.68 4.07
CA LYS A 43 2.56 9.14 4.19
C LYS A 43 2.43 9.86 2.84
N LYS A 44 2.25 9.13 1.75
CA LYS A 44 2.09 9.70 0.42
C LYS A 44 0.67 10.21 0.24
N ALA A 45 0.56 11.41 -0.34
CA ALA A 45 -0.73 11.94 -0.78
C ALA A 45 -1.10 11.34 -2.14
N PHE A 46 -2.38 11.01 -2.31
CA PHE A 46 -2.92 10.53 -3.57
C PHE A 46 -4.03 11.44 -4.10
N LEU A 47 -4.61 12.27 -3.26
CA LEU A 47 -5.62 13.25 -3.63
C LEU A 47 -5.25 14.59 -3.01
N TRP A 48 -5.17 15.63 -3.85
CA TRP A 48 -5.00 17.01 -3.42
C TRP A 48 -6.17 17.81 -3.95
N THR A 49 -6.69 18.73 -3.15
CA THR A 49 -7.75 19.63 -3.57
C THR A 49 -7.33 21.08 -3.41
N TYR A 50 -7.70 21.92 -4.34
CA TYR A 50 -7.59 23.37 -4.25
C TYR A 50 -8.71 24.02 -5.07
N GLU A 51 -9.06 25.24 -4.71
CA GLU A 51 -10.04 26.06 -5.45
C GLU A 51 -9.30 27.03 -6.37
N LYS A 52 -9.73 27.11 -7.59
CA LYS A 52 -9.24 28.05 -8.58
C LYS A 52 -10.31 28.34 -9.62
N ASP A 53 -10.43 29.63 -10.01
CA ASP A 53 -11.37 30.10 -11.03
C ASP A 53 -12.83 29.66 -10.77
N GLY A 54 -13.23 29.56 -9.48
CA GLY A 54 -14.59 29.19 -9.05
C GLY A 54 -14.87 27.68 -9.11
N TYR A 55 -13.87 26.83 -9.36
CA TYR A 55 -13.98 25.37 -9.37
C TYR A 55 -13.03 24.70 -8.39
N ILE A 56 -13.45 23.55 -7.88
CA ILE A 56 -12.51 22.66 -7.18
C ILE A 56 -11.70 21.88 -8.22
N HIS A 57 -10.40 21.88 -8.00
CA HIS A 57 -9.45 21.13 -8.77
C HIS A 57 -8.92 19.97 -7.93
N LEU A 58 -8.81 18.79 -8.52
CA LEU A 58 -8.23 17.60 -7.88
C LEU A 58 -6.94 17.25 -8.57
N ASN A 59 -5.82 17.20 -7.84
CA ASN A 59 -4.62 16.53 -8.33
C ASN A 59 -4.66 15.06 -7.89
N VAL A 60 -4.61 14.15 -8.85
CA VAL A 60 -4.56 12.71 -8.67
C VAL A 60 -3.32 12.14 -9.36
N LYS A 61 -2.72 11.11 -8.76
CA LYS A 61 -1.65 10.37 -9.43
C LYS A 61 -2.21 9.56 -10.59
N VAL A 62 -1.39 9.40 -11.60
CA VAL A 62 -1.72 8.61 -12.78
C VAL A 62 -0.51 7.78 -13.20
N ASP A 63 -0.74 6.54 -13.64
CA ASP A 63 0.28 5.77 -14.35
C ASP A 63 0.60 6.49 -15.68
N PRO A 64 1.89 6.70 -16.04
CA PRO A 64 2.28 7.36 -17.26
C PRO A 64 1.64 6.77 -18.54
N GLN A 65 1.31 5.47 -18.53
CA GLN A 65 0.66 4.80 -19.66
C GLN A 65 -0.78 5.30 -19.88
N TRP A 66 -1.50 5.68 -18.80
CA TRP A 66 -2.88 6.14 -18.84
C TRP A 66 -3.05 7.65 -18.80
N ARG A 67 -1.95 8.38 -18.55
CA ARG A 67 -1.95 9.85 -18.40
C ARG A 67 -2.62 10.57 -19.58
N ASP A 68 -2.17 10.26 -20.77
CA ASP A 68 -2.62 10.94 -21.99
C ASP A 68 -4.01 10.46 -22.45
N TYR A 69 -4.38 9.23 -22.09
CA TYR A 69 -5.73 8.74 -22.28
C TYR A 69 -6.75 9.61 -21.54
N TRP A 70 -6.55 9.85 -20.25
CA TRP A 70 -7.45 10.69 -19.46
C TRP A 70 -7.50 12.13 -19.95
N ARG A 71 -6.37 12.72 -20.34
CA ARG A 71 -6.29 14.07 -20.90
C ARG A 71 -6.94 14.18 -22.28
N GLY A 72 -6.93 13.13 -23.06
CA GLY A 72 -7.61 13.06 -24.36
C GLY A 72 -9.11 12.80 -24.24
N ALA A 73 -9.53 12.06 -23.22
CA ALA A 73 -10.95 11.71 -23.01
C ALA A 73 -11.77 12.90 -22.49
N PHE A 74 -11.16 13.77 -21.66
CA PHE A 74 -11.87 14.88 -21.02
C PHE A 74 -11.06 16.18 -21.06
N ALA A 75 -11.65 17.25 -21.58
CA ALA A 75 -11.03 18.58 -21.63
C ALA A 75 -10.71 19.14 -20.23
N SER A 76 -11.49 18.72 -19.22
CA SER A 76 -11.33 19.11 -17.81
C SER A 76 -10.27 18.26 -17.07
N VAL A 77 -9.56 17.36 -17.77
CA VAL A 77 -8.39 16.66 -17.25
C VAL A 77 -7.14 17.27 -17.90
N ILE A 78 -6.34 17.95 -17.09
CA ILE A 78 -5.15 18.69 -17.53
C ILE A 78 -3.88 18.19 -16.83
N PRO A 79 -2.66 18.58 -17.30
CA PRO A 79 -1.41 18.26 -16.59
C PRO A 79 -1.41 18.76 -15.16
N GLY A 80 -0.87 17.94 -14.23
CA GLY A 80 -0.88 18.21 -12.78
C GLY A 80 -0.35 19.59 -12.40
N TYR A 81 -1.18 20.42 -11.81
CA TYR A 81 -0.82 21.77 -11.36
C TYR A 81 0.06 21.69 -10.11
N HIS A 82 1.21 22.35 -10.14
CA HIS A 82 2.26 22.26 -9.11
C HIS A 82 2.77 20.85 -8.80
N GLN A 83 2.55 19.87 -9.71
CA GLN A 83 2.98 18.49 -9.58
C GLN A 83 3.82 18.06 -10.78
N ASN A 84 4.50 16.91 -10.66
CA ASN A 84 5.17 16.27 -11.79
C ASN A 84 4.13 15.86 -12.84
N LYS A 85 4.20 16.46 -14.02
CA LYS A 85 3.22 16.31 -15.11
C LYS A 85 3.22 14.93 -15.77
N GLU A 86 4.23 14.12 -15.50
CA GLU A 86 4.32 12.74 -15.96
C GLU A 86 3.47 11.79 -15.11
N HIS A 87 3.39 12.06 -13.81
CA HIS A 87 2.76 11.19 -12.82
C HIS A 87 1.50 11.77 -12.18
N TRP A 88 1.03 12.94 -12.64
CA TRP A 88 -0.11 13.63 -12.06
C TRP A 88 -0.99 14.28 -13.10
N ASN A 89 -2.29 14.10 -12.95
CA ASN A 89 -3.32 14.86 -13.63
C ASN A 89 -4.03 15.79 -12.63
N THR A 90 -4.53 16.91 -13.15
CA THR A 90 -5.49 17.76 -12.48
C THR A 90 -6.86 17.56 -13.13
N ILE A 91 -7.87 17.29 -12.33
CA ILE A 91 -9.27 17.17 -12.73
C ILE A 91 -9.97 18.46 -12.28
N ILE A 92 -10.58 19.19 -13.20
CA ILE A 92 -11.41 20.35 -12.90
C ILE A 92 -12.83 19.85 -12.68
N LEU A 93 -13.41 20.10 -11.50
CA LEU A 93 -14.76 19.67 -11.16
C LEU A 93 -15.80 20.69 -11.66
N ASP A 94 -15.92 20.79 -12.96
CA ASP A 94 -16.84 21.69 -13.68
C ASP A 94 -18.18 21.03 -14.07
N GLY A 95 -18.36 19.75 -13.68
CA GLY A 95 -19.56 18.97 -13.98
C GLY A 95 -19.56 18.28 -15.34
N THR A 96 -18.50 18.39 -16.13
CA THR A 96 -18.39 17.74 -17.45
C THR A 96 -17.98 16.28 -17.39
N ILE A 97 -17.37 15.85 -16.28
CA ILE A 97 -16.92 14.46 -16.07
C ILE A 97 -17.91 13.76 -15.14
N PRO A 98 -18.40 12.56 -15.49
CA PRO A 98 -19.26 11.78 -14.59
C PRO A 98 -18.58 11.46 -13.24
N ASP A 99 -19.33 11.52 -12.13
CA ASP A 99 -18.84 11.28 -10.78
C ASP A 99 -18.13 9.93 -10.65
N GLU A 100 -18.66 8.87 -11.27
CA GLU A 100 -18.06 7.54 -11.22
C GLU A 100 -16.70 7.49 -11.93
N THR A 101 -16.52 8.29 -12.98
CA THR A 101 -15.21 8.42 -13.65
C THR A 101 -14.21 9.15 -12.77
N ILE A 102 -14.62 10.21 -12.07
CA ILE A 102 -13.78 10.92 -11.10
C ILE A 102 -13.38 9.99 -9.96
N LYS A 103 -14.34 9.23 -9.43
CA LYS A 103 -14.08 8.21 -8.40
C LYS A 103 -13.08 7.16 -8.87
N CYS A 104 -13.19 6.69 -10.12
CA CYS A 104 -12.24 5.77 -10.72
C CYS A 104 -10.81 6.35 -10.71
N MET A 105 -10.62 7.57 -11.18
CA MET A 105 -9.31 8.24 -11.19
C MET A 105 -8.75 8.45 -9.77
N ILE A 106 -9.59 8.73 -8.77
CA ILE A 106 -9.16 8.81 -7.37
C ILE A 106 -8.74 7.44 -6.84
N ALA A 107 -9.47 6.37 -7.16
CA ALA A 107 -9.15 5.01 -6.78
C ALA A 107 -7.83 4.54 -7.39
N GLU A 108 -7.60 4.77 -8.69
CA GLU A 108 -6.32 4.51 -9.35
C GLU A 108 -5.18 5.25 -8.67
N SER A 109 -5.39 6.52 -8.31
CA SER A 109 -4.39 7.31 -7.59
C SER A 109 -4.07 6.74 -6.21
N TYR A 110 -5.07 6.25 -5.47
CA TYR A 110 -4.89 5.57 -4.19
C TYR A 110 -4.07 4.29 -4.37
N ASP A 111 -4.38 3.47 -5.36
CA ASP A 111 -3.67 2.21 -5.63
C ASP A 111 -2.19 2.44 -5.90
N LEU A 112 -1.84 3.47 -6.69
CA LEU A 112 -0.45 3.84 -6.97
C LEU A 112 0.37 4.26 -5.74
N VAL A 113 -0.26 4.68 -4.63
CA VAL A 113 0.45 5.07 -3.39
C VAL A 113 0.28 4.06 -2.27
N SER A 114 -0.79 3.28 -2.27
CA SER A 114 -1.08 2.24 -1.29
C SER A 114 -0.29 0.96 -1.55
N ASP A 115 0.14 0.71 -2.79
CA ASP A 115 1.05 -0.38 -3.14
C ASP A 115 2.48 -0.08 -2.66
N SER A 116 2.66 -0.07 -1.34
CA SER A 116 3.99 0.09 -0.74
C SER A 116 4.71 -1.26 -0.68
N PRO A 117 6.07 -1.27 -0.74
CA PRO A 117 6.85 -2.49 -0.49
C PRO A 117 6.43 -3.20 0.81
N THR A 118 6.09 -2.43 1.86
CA THR A 118 5.62 -2.97 3.14
C THR A 118 4.29 -3.70 3.00
N LYS A 119 3.32 -3.15 2.26
CA LYS A 119 2.04 -3.81 1.99
C LYS A 119 2.25 -5.11 1.22
N ARG A 120 3.06 -5.09 0.15
CA ARG A 120 3.39 -6.30 -0.62
C ARG A 120 4.06 -7.37 0.24
N ILE A 121 4.95 -6.98 1.16
CA ILE A 121 5.58 -7.89 2.12
C ILE A 121 4.51 -8.54 3.02
N TYR A 122 3.60 -7.77 3.60
CA TYR A 122 2.55 -8.33 4.45
C TYR A 122 1.62 -9.26 3.67
N GLU A 123 1.21 -8.89 2.46
CA GLU A 123 0.40 -9.78 1.61
C GLU A 123 1.15 -11.06 1.22
N ALA A 124 2.47 -11.00 0.99
CA ALA A 124 3.28 -12.18 0.78
C ALA A 124 3.32 -13.09 2.01
N VAL A 125 3.46 -12.52 3.22
CA VAL A 125 3.49 -13.27 4.47
C VAL A 125 2.13 -13.93 4.77
N LYS A 126 1.02 -13.27 4.50
CA LYS A 126 -0.33 -13.84 4.65
C LYS A 126 -0.55 -15.09 3.79
N LYS A 127 0.15 -15.20 2.65
CA LYS A 127 0.06 -16.37 1.76
C LYS A 127 0.79 -17.60 2.29
N ILE A 128 1.64 -17.50 3.31
CA ILE A 128 2.36 -18.64 3.88
C ILE A 128 1.36 -19.54 4.62
N PRO A 129 1.18 -20.80 4.18
CA PRO A 129 0.19 -21.68 4.80
C PRO A 129 0.55 -22.02 6.25
N GLN A 130 -0.45 -22.42 7.03
CA GLN A 130 -0.23 -23.06 8.32
C GLN A 130 0.60 -24.35 8.14
N GLY A 131 1.53 -24.61 9.06
CA GLY A 131 2.45 -25.75 8.96
C GLY A 131 3.63 -25.53 8.01
N LYS A 132 3.78 -24.33 7.45
CA LYS A 132 4.88 -23.98 6.55
C LYS A 132 5.62 -22.72 7.01
N VAL A 133 6.88 -22.60 6.57
CA VAL A 133 7.71 -21.40 6.78
C VAL A 133 8.29 -20.90 5.47
N ALA A 134 8.57 -19.61 5.42
CA ALA A 134 9.30 -18.97 4.34
C ALA A 134 10.59 -18.33 4.84
N THR A 135 11.59 -18.24 3.99
CA THR A 135 12.77 -17.42 4.27
C THR A 135 12.49 -15.95 3.92
N TYR A 136 13.28 -15.02 4.51
CA TYR A 136 13.23 -13.59 4.13
C TYR A 136 13.39 -13.38 2.63
N GLY A 137 14.24 -14.19 1.96
CA GLY A 137 14.44 -14.14 0.51
C GLY A 137 13.21 -14.56 -0.28
N GLN A 138 12.52 -15.62 0.16
CA GLN A 138 11.28 -16.07 -0.46
C GLN A 138 10.15 -15.05 -0.30
N VAL A 139 10.02 -14.46 0.88
CA VAL A 139 9.05 -13.36 1.08
C VAL A 139 9.38 -12.15 0.20
N ALA A 140 10.66 -11.80 0.06
CA ALA A 140 11.09 -10.71 -0.82
C ALA A 140 10.75 -11.00 -2.31
N ALA A 141 10.96 -12.23 -2.77
CA ALA A 141 10.59 -12.68 -4.12
C ALA A 141 9.06 -12.62 -4.34
N LEU A 142 8.27 -13.18 -3.41
CA LEU A 142 6.81 -13.11 -3.43
C LEU A 142 6.26 -11.68 -3.41
N ALA A 143 6.99 -10.74 -2.78
CA ALA A 143 6.67 -9.33 -2.77
C ALA A 143 7.16 -8.57 -4.03
N GLY A 144 7.64 -9.30 -5.04
CA GLY A 144 8.02 -8.77 -6.35
C GLY A 144 9.44 -8.20 -6.47
N ASN A 145 10.27 -8.32 -5.42
CA ASN A 145 11.68 -7.87 -5.49
C ASN A 145 12.58 -8.70 -4.56
N PRO A 146 13.30 -9.71 -5.10
CA PRO A 146 14.19 -10.57 -4.30
C PRO A 146 15.30 -9.83 -3.54
N GLY A 147 15.66 -8.61 -3.98
CA GLY A 147 16.71 -7.81 -3.34
C GLY A 147 16.29 -7.13 -2.03
N MET A 148 15.00 -7.19 -1.64
CA MET A 148 14.50 -6.41 -0.50
C MET A 148 14.45 -7.17 0.85
N CYS A 149 15.29 -8.19 1.06
CA CYS A 149 15.30 -9.00 2.31
C CYS A 149 15.42 -8.14 3.58
N ARG A 150 16.23 -7.06 3.55
CA ARG A 150 16.36 -6.13 4.69
C ARG A 150 15.05 -5.36 4.95
N ALA A 151 14.35 -4.96 3.88
CA ALA A 151 13.04 -4.31 4.00
C ALA A 151 12.00 -5.27 4.57
N VAL A 152 12.06 -6.57 4.22
CA VAL A 152 11.20 -7.61 4.83
C VAL A 152 11.43 -7.64 6.34
N GLY A 153 12.69 -7.75 6.80
CA GLY A 153 13.01 -7.76 8.23
C GLY A 153 12.44 -6.52 8.95
N ASN A 154 12.68 -5.33 8.41
CA ASN A 154 12.19 -4.07 8.97
C ASN A 154 10.65 -3.99 9.01
N ALA A 155 9.97 -4.48 7.99
CA ALA A 155 8.50 -4.50 7.93
C ALA A 155 7.94 -5.45 9.00
N LEU A 156 8.47 -6.68 9.09
CA LEU A 156 8.00 -7.68 10.05
C LEU A 156 8.25 -7.26 11.50
N HIS A 157 9.37 -6.58 11.77
CA HIS A 157 9.66 -6.03 13.10
C HIS A 157 8.63 -4.97 13.54
N LYS A 158 8.05 -4.24 12.58
CA LYS A 158 7.05 -3.17 12.80
C LYS A 158 5.62 -3.60 12.49
N ASN A 159 5.37 -4.91 12.35
CA ASN A 159 4.06 -5.44 11.99
C ASN A 159 2.97 -4.95 12.96
N PRO A 160 1.98 -4.15 12.49
CA PRO A 160 0.93 -3.61 13.35
C PRO A 160 -0.19 -4.63 13.61
N ASP A 161 -0.22 -5.75 12.87
CA ASP A 161 -1.32 -6.71 12.85
C ASP A 161 -0.79 -8.16 12.88
N PRO A 162 -0.19 -8.59 14.01
CA PRO A 162 0.41 -9.92 14.12
C PRO A 162 -0.62 -11.06 14.11
N GLU A 163 -1.89 -10.77 14.33
CA GLU A 163 -2.97 -11.76 14.29
C GLU A 163 -3.29 -12.20 12.86
N HIS A 164 -3.28 -11.27 11.90
CA HIS A 164 -3.59 -11.55 10.50
C HIS A 164 -2.35 -11.67 9.60
N VAL A 165 -1.20 -11.15 10.03
CA VAL A 165 0.07 -11.25 9.32
C VAL A 165 1.01 -12.16 10.11
N PRO A 166 1.08 -13.47 9.79
CA PRO A 166 1.82 -14.47 10.57
C PRO A 166 3.34 -14.34 10.39
N CYS A 167 3.92 -13.23 10.85
CA CYS A 167 5.35 -12.92 10.72
C CYS A 167 6.26 -13.98 11.38
N TYR A 168 5.74 -14.74 12.35
CA TYR A 168 6.47 -15.84 13.00
C TYR A 168 6.80 -17.00 12.05
N ARG A 169 6.10 -17.12 10.90
CA ARG A 169 6.40 -18.10 9.84
C ARG A 169 7.60 -17.72 8.98
N VAL A 170 8.26 -16.59 9.25
CA VAL A 170 9.42 -16.14 8.48
C VAL A 170 10.72 -16.40 9.28
N VAL A 171 11.65 -17.11 8.64
CA VAL A 171 12.93 -17.53 9.21
C VAL A 171 14.09 -17.10 8.30
N ASN A 172 15.34 -17.23 8.78
CA ASN A 172 16.48 -16.94 7.91
C ASN A 172 16.75 -18.07 6.89
N SER A 173 17.72 -17.89 6.01
CA SER A 173 18.08 -18.86 4.97
C SER A 173 18.58 -20.21 5.49
N LYS A 174 18.91 -20.31 6.77
CA LYS A 174 19.33 -21.53 7.45
C LYS A 174 18.19 -22.16 8.27
N GLY A 175 16.99 -21.58 8.27
CA GLY A 175 15.87 -22.00 9.10
C GLY A 175 15.93 -21.54 10.55
N GLU A 176 16.90 -20.67 10.92
CA GLU A 176 17.05 -20.18 12.28
C GLU A 176 15.99 -19.12 12.60
N LEU A 177 15.49 -19.15 13.82
CA LEU A 177 14.51 -18.19 14.33
C LEU A 177 15.17 -16.83 14.55
N SER A 178 14.37 -15.76 14.51
CA SER A 178 14.87 -14.41 14.77
C SER A 178 15.10 -14.20 16.27
N GLY A 179 16.34 -13.89 16.68
CA GLY A 179 16.66 -13.51 18.06
C GLY A 179 15.98 -12.22 18.51
N GLU A 180 15.67 -11.34 17.55
CA GLU A 180 15.01 -10.04 17.75
C GLU A 180 13.54 -10.07 17.31
N PHE A 181 12.87 -11.21 17.45
CA PHE A 181 11.43 -11.29 17.12
C PHE A 181 10.64 -10.30 17.99
N ALA A 182 10.00 -9.31 17.34
CA ALA A 182 9.41 -8.14 17.99
C ALA A 182 8.34 -8.45 19.05
N PHE A 183 7.75 -9.65 19.00
CA PHE A 183 6.63 -10.08 19.84
C PHE A 183 7.04 -11.11 20.90
N GLY A 184 8.24 -10.98 21.49
CA GLY A 184 8.67 -11.83 22.59
C GLY A 184 9.91 -12.71 22.32
N GLY A 185 10.68 -12.37 21.30
CA GLY A 185 11.95 -13.05 20.97
C GLY A 185 11.77 -14.45 20.38
N ALA A 186 12.89 -15.15 20.18
CA ALA A 186 12.93 -16.48 19.54
C ALA A 186 12.08 -17.54 20.27
N GLY A 187 11.94 -17.43 21.60
CA GLY A 187 11.13 -18.35 22.40
C GLY A 187 9.63 -18.25 22.08
N GLN A 188 9.13 -17.05 21.83
CA GLN A 188 7.74 -16.86 21.45
C GLN A 188 7.51 -17.30 20.00
N GLN A 189 8.44 -17.00 19.10
CA GLN A 189 8.38 -17.48 17.72
C GLN A 189 8.32 -19.02 17.68
N ALA A 190 9.15 -19.71 18.47
CA ALA A 190 9.14 -21.18 18.56
C ALA A 190 7.78 -21.73 19.00
N LYS A 191 7.14 -21.12 20.02
CA LYS A 191 5.81 -21.54 20.50
C LYS A 191 4.74 -21.40 19.44
N LEU A 192 4.74 -20.30 18.66
CA LEU A 192 3.77 -20.08 17.60
C LEU A 192 3.96 -21.06 16.44
N LEU A 193 5.22 -21.37 16.08
CA LEU A 193 5.55 -22.38 15.07
C LEU A 193 5.11 -23.78 15.51
N GLN A 194 5.35 -24.15 16.79
CA GLN A 194 4.91 -25.42 17.36
C GLN A 194 3.39 -25.54 17.37
N ALA A 195 2.68 -24.46 17.64
CA ALA A 195 1.21 -24.43 17.54
C ALA A 195 0.71 -24.64 16.09
N ASP A 196 1.49 -24.22 15.10
CA ASP A 196 1.25 -24.52 13.67
C ASP A 196 1.66 -25.96 13.25
N GLY A 197 2.17 -26.78 14.20
CA GLY A 197 2.60 -28.16 13.91
C GLY A 197 4.04 -28.26 13.36
N ILE A 198 4.83 -27.20 13.48
CA ILE A 198 6.22 -27.14 12.98
C ILE A 198 7.19 -27.51 14.10
N GLU A 199 8.05 -28.50 13.86
CA GLU A 199 9.11 -28.86 14.82
C GLU A 199 10.22 -27.83 14.83
N VAL A 200 10.58 -27.36 16.03
CA VAL A 200 11.70 -26.43 16.23
C VAL A 200 12.77 -27.13 17.06
N ASN A 201 13.92 -27.38 16.48
CA ASN A 201 15.06 -28.04 17.12
C ASN A 201 16.23 -27.06 17.27
N ASN A 202 16.65 -26.80 18.52
CA ASN A 202 17.75 -25.87 18.82
C ASN A 202 17.60 -24.48 18.16
N GLY A 203 16.36 -23.93 18.16
CA GLY A 203 16.08 -22.62 17.56
C GLY A 203 16.05 -22.63 16.02
N ARG A 204 15.87 -23.79 15.40
CA ARG A 204 15.92 -23.99 13.96
C ARG A 204 14.77 -24.86 13.45
N VAL A 205 14.26 -24.53 12.27
CA VAL A 205 13.24 -25.28 11.51
C VAL A 205 13.91 -25.97 10.33
N ASP A 206 13.52 -27.22 10.06
CA ASP A 206 13.93 -27.94 8.87
C ASP A 206 13.22 -27.40 7.63
N LEU A 207 13.96 -26.68 6.78
CA LEU A 207 13.42 -26.08 5.56
C LEU A 207 13.09 -27.10 4.46
N GLN A 208 13.66 -28.32 4.51
CA GLN A 208 13.29 -29.37 3.56
C GLN A 208 11.90 -29.93 3.87
N LYS A 209 11.54 -30.01 5.16
CA LYS A 209 10.24 -30.52 5.63
C LYS A 209 9.17 -29.43 5.62
N TYR A 210 9.49 -28.24 6.09
CA TYR A 210 8.51 -27.18 6.37
C TYR A 210 8.62 -25.95 5.49
N GLY A 211 9.67 -25.83 4.66
CA GLY A 211 9.84 -24.70 3.75
C GLY A 211 8.79 -24.65 2.65
N ILE A 212 8.35 -23.46 2.26
CA ILE A 212 7.59 -23.29 1.03
C ILE A 212 8.49 -23.40 -0.19
N VAL A 213 7.91 -23.80 -1.33
CA VAL A 213 8.54 -23.68 -2.65
C VAL A 213 7.98 -22.42 -3.33
N VAL A 214 8.85 -21.61 -3.92
CA VAL A 214 8.46 -20.37 -4.60
C VAL A 214 8.91 -20.43 -6.05
N GLU A 215 7.98 -20.29 -6.97
CA GLU A 215 8.23 -20.15 -8.40
C GLU A 215 7.66 -18.82 -8.90
N GLY A 216 8.56 -17.89 -9.26
CA GLY A 216 8.18 -16.52 -9.59
C GLY A 216 7.58 -15.78 -8.38
N ASP A 217 6.33 -15.37 -8.47
CA ASP A 217 5.55 -14.68 -7.43
C ASP A 217 4.50 -15.58 -6.73
N LYS A 218 4.60 -16.89 -6.92
CA LYS A 218 3.64 -17.88 -6.40
C LYS A 218 4.31 -18.89 -5.48
N ILE A 219 3.52 -19.36 -4.51
CA ILE A 219 3.87 -20.52 -3.69
C ILE A 219 3.35 -21.75 -4.45
N THR A 220 4.24 -22.72 -4.66
CA THR A 220 3.91 -24.04 -5.24
C THR A 220 4.02 -25.11 -4.16
N GLU A 221 3.24 -26.18 -4.31
CA GLU A 221 3.24 -27.33 -3.40
C GLU A 221 4.48 -28.22 -3.59
#